data_cda61e1041d55639ad1fa3f76e68e0c0
#
_entry.id   cda61e1041d55639ad1fa3f76e68e0c0
#
_cell.length_a   1.000
_cell.length_b   1.000
_cell.length_c   1.000
_cell.angle_alpha   90.00
_cell.angle_beta   90.00
_cell.angle_gamma   90.00
#
_symmetry.space_group_name_H-M   'P 1'
#
loop_
_entity.id
_entity.type
_entity.pdbx_description
1 polymer ?
#
loop_
_entity_poly.entity_id
_entity_poly.type
_entity_poly.pdbx_seq_one_letter_code
_entity_poly.pdbx_strand_id
1 'polypeptide(L)'
;MGRVSAVCALIVLTTFAGFLAPGDCLAQERKSLVTTRLAVTGEVQRKLSLSVEELRALAQRRGQVEAGGYGGIRLTELLEEADIRQDDRHALRRTYVVAVASDGYQAVFSWGELFNTPIGRSVLVAFERDGAPLREGEGRIALVSLSDERAGPRHVKWLTRIDVRRVPD
;
A
#
# COMPACT_ATOMS: atom_id res chain seq x y z
N MET A 1 64.58 60.32 -4.53
CA MET A 1 64.98 58.90 -4.89
C MET A 1 64.44 57.99 -3.78
N GLY A 2 63.47 57.22 -4.02
CA GLY A 2 62.90 56.32 -3.05
C GLY A 2 61.69 55.56 -3.68
N ARG A 3 61.95 54.31 -4.12
CA ARG A 3 60.98 53.43 -4.79
C ARG A 3 60.05 52.85 -3.77
N VAL A 4 58.75 53.02 -3.97
CA VAL A 4 57.70 52.37 -3.19
C VAL A 4 57.28 51.08 -3.95
N SER A 5 57.55 49.95 -3.35
CA SER A 5 57.07 48.63 -3.86
C SER A 5 55.67 48.34 -3.33
N ALA A 6 54.71 48.17 -4.26
CA ALA A 6 53.37 47.72 -3.95
C ALA A 6 53.34 46.18 -3.84
N VAL A 7 52.93 45.68 -2.69
CA VAL A 7 52.65 44.24 -2.48
C VAL A 7 51.17 44.00 -2.79
N CYS A 8 50.93 43.29 -3.87
CA CYS A 8 49.57 42.75 -4.21
C CYS A 8 49.29 41.52 -3.36
N ALA A 9 48.35 41.62 -2.44
CA ALA A 9 47.83 40.48 -1.70
C ALA A 9 46.75 39.77 -2.57
N LEU A 10 47.06 38.57 -3.02
CA LEU A 10 46.14 37.69 -3.77
C LEU A 10 45.24 36.95 -2.77
N ILE A 11 43.98 37.35 -2.64
CA ILE A 11 42.98 36.61 -1.85
C ILE A 11 42.47 35.46 -2.73
N VAL A 12 42.87 34.22 -2.39
CA VAL A 12 42.32 33.00 -3.00
C VAL A 12 40.99 32.64 -2.28
N LEU A 13 39.89 32.91 -2.93
CA LEU A 13 38.56 32.54 -2.47
C LEU A 13 38.33 31.07 -2.87
N THR A 14 38.55 30.13 -1.95
CA THR A 14 38.22 28.72 -2.13
C THR A 14 36.71 28.53 -1.94
N THR A 15 35.95 28.43 -3.04
CA THR A 15 34.55 27.98 -3.06
C THR A 15 34.52 26.47 -2.81
N PHE A 16 34.11 26.09 -1.59
CA PHE A 16 33.82 24.69 -1.24
C PHE A 16 32.45 24.34 -1.82
N ALA A 17 32.43 23.80 -3.05
CA ALA A 17 31.24 23.24 -3.63
C ALA A 17 30.94 21.90 -2.93
N GLY A 18 30.02 21.93 -1.97
CA GLY A 18 29.47 20.72 -1.35
C GLY A 18 28.76 19.87 -2.39
N PHE A 19 29.40 18.77 -2.80
CA PHE A 19 28.83 17.77 -3.67
C PHE A 19 27.79 16.97 -2.84
N LEU A 20 26.52 17.37 -2.89
CA LEU A 20 25.42 16.57 -2.35
C LEU A 20 25.30 15.30 -3.20
N ALA A 21 25.65 14.17 -2.61
CA ALA A 21 25.51 12.86 -3.24
C ALA A 21 24.02 12.54 -3.49
N PRO A 22 23.62 12.14 -4.71
CA PRO A 22 22.20 11.85 -5.04
C PRO A 22 21.63 10.58 -4.40
N GLY A 23 22.41 9.90 -3.55
CA GLY A 23 21.99 8.64 -2.93
C GLY A 23 20.97 8.75 -1.79
N ASP A 24 21.01 9.85 -1.03
CA ASP A 24 20.16 9.98 0.16
C ASP A 24 18.69 10.28 -0.15
N CYS A 25 18.39 10.95 -1.25
CA CYS A 25 17.02 11.31 -1.65
C CYS A 25 16.19 10.05 -2.02
N LEU A 26 16.78 9.08 -2.71
CA LEU A 26 16.10 7.84 -3.10
C LEU A 26 15.86 6.88 -1.92
N ALA A 27 16.75 6.88 -0.93
CA ALA A 27 16.59 6.08 0.27
C ALA A 27 15.50 6.63 1.19
N GLN A 28 15.37 7.95 1.29
CA GLN A 28 14.35 8.63 2.07
C GLN A 28 12.95 8.43 1.47
N GLU A 29 12.82 8.49 0.16
CA GLU A 29 11.57 8.26 -0.56
C GLU A 29 11.08 6.82 -0.40
N ARG A 30 11.96 5.82 -0.48
CA ARG A 30 11.62 4.42 -0.22
C ARG A 30 11.16 4.16 1.21
N LYS A 31 11.72 4.87 2.19
CA LYS A 31 11.35 4.71 3.60
C LYS A 31 9.95 5.26 3.90
N SER A 32 9.47 6.23 3.12
CA SER A 32 8.12 6.79 3.23
C SER A 32 7.03 5.90 2.62
N LEU A 33 7.38 4.93 1.77
CA LEU A 33 6.43 4.01 1.12
C LEU A 33 6.00 2.85 2.04
N VAL A 34 6.78 2.52 3.07
CA VAL A 34 6.45 1.40 3.97
C VAL A 34 5.22 1.70 4.81
N THR A 35 4.14 0.99 4.53
CA THR A 35 2.86 1.14 5.24
C THR A 35 2.81 0.28 6.48
N THR A 36 2.46 0.86 7.61
CA THR A 36 2.30 0.16 8.89
C THR A 36 0.83 -0.03 9.29
N ARG A 37 -0.08 0.61 8.57
CA ARG A 37 -1.52 0.55 8.83
C ARG A 37 -2.31 0.46 7.52
N LEU A 38 -3.40 -0.31 7.56
CA LEU A 38 -4.38 -0.40 6.50
C LEU A 38 -5.68 0.27 6.93
N ALA A 39 -6.18 1.19 6.13
CA ALA A 39 -7.50 1.78 6.31
C ALA A 39 -8.54 1.08 5.41
N VAL A 40 -9.75 0.86 5.92
CA VAL A 40 -10.94 0.52 5.12
C VAL A 40 -11.93 1.65 5.25
N THR A 41 -12.31 2.25 4.12
CA THR A 41 -13.09 3.49 4.06
C THR A 41 -14.16 3.45 2.96
N GLY A 42 -14.94 4.52 2.85
CA GLY A 42 -15.96 4.68 1.82
C GLY A 42 -17.33 4.17 2.27
N GLU A 43 -18.01 3.43 1.40
CA GLU A 43 -19.38 2.92 1.60
C GLU A 43 -19.42 1.71 2.56
N VAL A 44 -18.97 1.94 3.80
CA VAL A 44 -18.95 0.95 4.89
C VAL A 44 -19.63 1.50 6.13
N GLN A 45 -20.24 0.63 6.94
CA GLN A 45 -20.82 0.99 8.23
C GLN A 45 -19.73 1.25 9.27
N ARG A 46 -18.66 0.43 9.24
CA ARG A 46 -17.52 0.54 10.15
C ARG A 46 -16.25 0.84 9.37
N LYS A 47 -15.74 2.06 9.50
CA LYS A 47 -14.40 2.39 9.01
C LYS A 47 -13.36 1.69 9.88
N LEU A 48 -12.39 1.04 9.25
CA LEU A 48 -11.31 0.35 9.96
C LEU A 48 -9.99 1.08 9.76
N SER A 49 -9.11 0.97 10.75
CA SER A 49 -7.71 1.40 10.66
C SER A 49 -6.89 0.40 11.45
N LEU A 50 -6.25 -0.54 10.77
CA LEU A 50 -5.63 -1.73 11.34
C LEU A 50 -4.10 -1.68 11.14
N SER A 51 -3.34 -1.88 12.23
CA SER A 51 -1.92 -2.18 12.14
C SER A 51 -1.70 -3.61 11.61
N VAL A 52 -0.46 -3.99 11.32
CA VAL A 52 -0.13 -5.36 10.91
C VAL A 52 -0.54 -6.37 11.99
N GLU A 53 -0.32 -6.03 13.27
CA GLU A 53 -0.67 -6.88 14.41
C GLU A 53 -2.19 -7.04 14.55
N GLU A 54 -2.95 -5.94 14.38
CA GLU A 54 -4.41 -5.96 14.39
C GLU A 54 -4.98 -6.75 13.19
N LEU A 55 -4.38 -6.65 12.01
CA LEU A 55 -4.72 -7.46 10.83
C LEU A 55 -4.47 -8.95 11.10
N ARG A 56 -3.33 -9.28 11.72
CA ARG A 56 -3.01 -10.66 12.09
C ARG A 56 -4.01 -11.21 13.11
N ALA A 57 -4.34 -10.44 14.13
CA ALA A 57 -5.36 -10.82 15.10
C ALA A 57 -6.74 -11.00 14.48
N LEU A 58 -7.11 -10.14 13.52
CA LEU A 58 -8.35 -10.28 12.76
C LEU A 58 -8.33 -11.55 11.90
N ALA A 59 -7.24 -11.83 11.19
CA ALA A 59 -7.07 -13.03 10.38
C ALA A 59 -7.20 -14.31 11.23
N GLN A 60 -6.62 -14.34 12.41
CA GLN A 60 -6.75 -15.47 13.34
C GLN A 60 -8.21 -15.72 13.75
N ARG A 61 -9.02 -14.67 13.94
CA ARG A 61 -10.44 -14.80 14.31
C ARG A 61 -11.34 -15.15 13.13
N ARG A 62 -11.06 -14.63 11.92
CA ARG A 62 -11.90 -14.76 10.73
C ARG A 62 -11.49 -15.90 9.81
N GLY A 63 -10.27 -16.38 9.94
CA GLY A 63 -9.66 -17.41 9.10
C GLY A 63 -8.43 -16.88 8.38
N GLN A 64 -7.27 -17.13 8.96
CA GLN A 64 -6.00 -16.90 8.28
C GLN A 64 -5.87 -17.85 7.09
N VAL A 65 -5.36 -17.34 5.98
CA VAL A 65 -5.15 -18.10 4.75
C VAL A 65 -3.68 -18.04 4.39
N GLU A 66 -3.15 -19.22 4.02
CA GLU A 66 -1.84 -19.35 3.38
C GLU A 66 -2.05 -19.91 1.98
N ALA A 67 -1.67 -19.17 0.96
CA ALA A 67 -1.78 -19.57 -0.43
C ALA A 67 -0.74 -18.88 -1.31
N GLY A 68 -0.13 -19.61 -2.23
CA GLY A 68 0.90 -19.07 -3.15
C GLY A 68 2.13 -18.50 -2.42
N GLY A 69 2.45 -19.00 -1.23
CA GLY A 69 3.50 -18.48 -0.36
C GLY A 69 3.12 -17.23 0.43
N TYR A 70 1.90 -16.67 0.25
CA TYR A 70 1.42 -15.52 1.01
C TYR A 70 0.54 -15.95 2.18
N GLY A 71 0.77 -15.34 3.35
CA GLY A 71 -0.06 -15.44 4.55
C GLY A 71 -0.82 -14.14 4.78
N GLY A 72 -2.14 -14.25 5.09
CA GLY A 72 -2.97 -13.08 5.25
C GLY A 72 -4.43 -13.38 5.55
N ILE A 73 -5.30 -12.42 5.26
CA ILE A 73 -6.76 -12.52 5.37
C ILE A 73 -7.38 -12.31 4.00
N ARG A 74 -8.47 -13.01 3.67
CA ARG A 74 -9.21 -12.73 2.44
C ARG A 74 -9.76 -11.30 2.46
N LEU A 75 -9.73 -10.65 1.30
CA LEU A 75 -10.32 -9.31 1.17
C LEU A 75 -11.82 -9.32 1.54
N THR A 76 -12.54 -10.38 1.20
CA THR A 76 -13.97 -10.54 1.54
C THR A 76 -14.20 -10.54 3.05
N GLU A 77 -13.39 -11.24 3.85
CA GLU A 77 -13.48 -11.26 5.31
C GLU A 77 -13.23 -9.86 5.93
N LEU A 78 -12.27 -9.12 5.35
CA LEU A 78 -12.01 -7.76 5.79
C LEU A 78 -13.17 -6.81 5.46
N LEU A 79 -13.80 -6.98 4.29
CA LEU A 79 -14.97 -6.20 3.88
C LEU A 79 -16.22 -6.55 4.70
N GLU A 80 -16.40 -7.81 5.08
CA GLU A 80 -17.45 -8.23 6.01
C GLU A 80 -17.25 -7.63 7.41
N GLU A 81 -15.99 -7.55 7.88
CA GLU A 81 -15.69 -6.86 9.15
C GLU A 81 -16.04 -5.37 9.08
N ALA A 82 -15.78 -4.72 7.95
CA ALA A 82 -16.12 -3.32 7.71
C ALA A 82 -17.63 -3.09 7.51
N ASP A 83 -18.40 -4.13 7.15
CA ASP A 83 -19.84 -4.11 6.92
C ASP A 83 -20.22 -3.13 5.79
N ILE A 84 -20.17 -3.61 4.54
CA ILE A 84 -20.49 -2.81 3.36
C ILE A 84 -21.93 -2.28 3.45
N ARG A 85 -22.12 -0.98 3.29
CA ARG A 85 -23.40 -0.31 3.37
C ARG A 85 -24.36 -0.77 2.26
N GLN A 86 -25.58 -1.15 2.64
CA GLN A 86 -26.63 -1.63 1.74
C GLN A 86 -27.89 -0.76 1.89
N ASP A 87 -27.81 0.47 1.40
CA ASP A 87 -28.91 1.46 1.55
C ASP A 87 -30.14 1.10 0.71
N ASP A 88 -29.94 0.30 -0.37
CA ASP A 88 -31.00 -0.20 -1.23
C ASP A 88 -30.68 -1.62 -1.76
N ARG A 89 -31.70 -2.30 -2.35
CA ARG A 89 -31.58 -3.68 -2.90
C ARG A 89 -30.60 -3.80 -4.08
N HIS A 90 -30.19 -2.68 -4.69
CA HIS A 90 -29.28 -2.64 -5.83
C HIS A 90 -27.90 -2.10 -5.46
N ALA A 91 -27.71 -1.64 -4.22
CA ALA A 91 -26.47 -1.03 -3.77
C ALA A 91 -25.24 -1.89 -4.10
N LEU A 92 -25.28 -3.18 -3.78
CA LEU A 92 -24.16 -4.12 -4.01
C LEU A 92 -23.81 -4.29 -5.49
N ARG A 93 -24.76 -4.21 -6.41
CA ARG A 93 -24.50 -4.35 -7.87
C ARG A 93 -23.66 -3.19 -8.41
N ARG A 94 -23.72 -2.02 -7.76
CA ARG A 94 -23.00 -0.80 -8.11
C ARG A 94 -21.75 -0.60 -7.28
N THR A 95 -21.49 -1.48 -6.31
CA THR A 95 -20.35 -1.38 -5.39
C THR A 95 -19.10 -1.98 -6.02
N TYR A 96 -18.00 -1.26 -5.88
CA TYR A 96 -16.67 -1.70 -6.24
C TYR A 96 -15.66 -1.28 -5.16
N VAL A 97 -14.54 -1.94 -5.14
CA VAL A 97 -13.47 -1.78 -4.16
C VAL A 97 -12.22 -1.32 -4.87
N VAL A 98 -11.60 -0.26 -4.37
CA VAL A 98 -10.32 0.25 -4.86
C VAL A 98 -9.26 -0.04 -3.81
N ALA A 99 -8.30 -0.87 -4.14
CA ALA A 99 -7.10 -1.07 -3.34
C ALA A 99 -6.06 -0.02 -3.72
N VAL A 100 -5.59 0.77 -2.75
CA VAL A 100 -4.72 1.93 -2.97
C VAL A 100 -3.39 1.72 -2.25
N ALA A 101 -2.30 1.86 -2.98
CA ALA A 101 -0.93 1.83 -2.46
C ALA A 101 -0.42 3.22 -2.05
N SER A 102 0.65 3.27 -1.27
CA SER A 102 1.29 4.53 -0.87
C SER A 102 2.02 5.25 -2.00
N ASP A 103 2.39 4.53 -3.08
CA ASP A 103 2.96 5.10 -4.31
C ASP A 103 1.90 5.62 -5.30
N GLY A 104 0.61 5.50 -4.94
CA GLY A 104 -0.52 5.92 -5.78
C GLY A 104 -1.04 4.83 -6.72
N TYR A 105 -0.42 3.64 -6.76
CA TYR A 105 -0.96 2.53 -7.55
C TYR A 105 -2.35 2.11 -7.05
N GLN A 106 -3.24 1.74 -7.99
CA GLN A 106 -4.61 1.35 -7.66
C GLN A 106 -5.02 0.11 -8.46
N ALA A 107 -5.73 -0.80 -7.78
CA ALA A 107 -6.42 -1.92 -8.43
C ALA A 107 -7.90 -1.91 -8.03
N VAL A 108 -8.76 -2.33 -8.95
CA VAL A 108 -10.22 -2.29 -8.78
C VAL A 108 -10.78 -3.70 -8.82
N PHE A 109 -11.74 -3.95 -7.94
CA PHE A 109 -12.51 -5.19 -7.89
C PHE A 109 -14.00 -4.83 -7.77
N SER A 110 -14.86 -5.46 -8.56
CA SER A 110 -16.30 -5.33 -8.34
C SER A 110 -16.74 -6.16 -7.12
N TRP A 111 -17.79 -5.73 -6.45
CA TRP A 111 -18.40 -6.53 -5.39
C TRP A 111 -18.82 -7.94 -5.91
N GLY A 112 -19.43 -7.97 -7.09
CA GLY A 112 -19.85 -9.24 -7.70
C GLY A 112 -18.70 -10.19 -7.98
N GLU A 113 -17.54 -9.69 -8.40
CA GLU A 113 -16.34 -10.50 -8.59
C GLU A 113 -15.84 -11.09 -7.27
N LEU A 114 -15.82 -10.30 -6.21
CA LEU A 114 -15.30 -10.74 -4.91
C LEU A 114 -16.25 -11.74 -4.21
N PHE A 115 -17.57 -11.53 -4.27
CA PHE A 115 -18.53 -12.30 -3.48
C PHE A 115 -19.28 -13.38 -4.27
N ASN A 116 -19.37 -13.27 -5.60
CA ASN A 116 -20.15 -14.20 -6.43
C ASN A 116 -19.29 -15.08 -7.34
N THR A 117 -17.96 -14.92 -7.33
CA THR A 117 -17.07 -15.74 -8.17
C THR A 117 -15.96 -16.41 -7.35
N PRO A 118 -15.30 -17.45 -7.87
CA PRO A 118 -14.16 -18.08 -7.21
C PRO A 118 -12.97 -17.15 -6.96
N ILE A 119 -12.86 -16.05 -7.72
CA ILE A 119 -11.76 -15.08 -7.62
C ILE A 119 -11.64 -14.53 -6.19
N GLY A 120 -12.76 -14.17 -5.56
CA GLY A 120 -12.76 -13.61 -4.22
C GLY A 120 -12.10 -14.48 -3.15
N ARG A 121 -12.07 -15.81 -3.35
CA ARG A 121 -11.39 -16.73 -2.43
C ARG A 121 -9.87 -16.63 -2.48
N SER A 122 -9.32 -16.08 -3.55
CA SER A 122 -7.89 -15.97 -3.84
C SER A 122 -7.35 -14.54 -3.74
N VAL A 123 -8.20 -13.56 -3.43
CA VAL A 123 -7.79 -12.18 -3.19
C VAL A 123 -7.47 -12.01 -1.71
N LEU A 124 -6.17 -11.83 -1.40
CA LEU A 124 -5.66 -11.74 -0.04
C LEU A 124 -5.09 -10.36 0.26
N VAL A 125 -5.38 -9.85 1.45
CA VAL A 125 -4.60 -8.83 2.12
C VAL A 125 -3.50 -9.57 2.89
N ALA A 126 -2.30 -9.58 2.30
CA ALA A 126 -1.15 -10.31 2.77
C ALA A 126 -0.28 -9.44 3.70
N PHE A 127 0.26 -10.04 4.74
CA PHE A 127 1.24 -9.45 5.67
C PHE A 127 2.41 -10.39 5.94
N GLU A 128 2.40 -11.60 5.38
CA GLU A 128 3.45 -12.60 5.45
C GLU A 128 3.75 -13.19 4.08
N ARG A 129 4.99 -13.66 3.89
CA ARG A 129 5.43 -14.46 2.76
C ARG A 129 6.37 -15.56 3.24
N ASP A 130 6.07 -16.81 2.86
CA ASP A 130 6.84 -18.00 3.24
C ASP A 130 7.08 -18.08 4.77
N GLY A 131 6.04 -17.76 5.57
CA GLY A 131 6.06 -17.76 7.03
C GLY A 131 6.82 -16.59 7.68
N ALA A 132 7.30 -15.62 6.90
CA ALA A 132 7.99 -14.43 7.40
C ALA A 132 7.22 -13.14 7.06
N PRO A 133 7.40 -12.05 7.82
CA PRO A 133 6.82 -10.75 7.46
C PRO A 133 7.22 -10.33 6.04
N LEU A 134 6.32 -9.65 5.32
CA LEU A 134 6.62 -9.13 3.98
C LEU A 134 7.87 -8.23 4.00
N ARG A 135 8.69 -8.38 2.95
CA ARG A 135 9.90 -7.57 2.76
C ARG A 135 9.54 -6.11 2.46
N GLU A 136 10.42 -5.18 2.77
CA GLU A 136 10.22 -3.74 2.51
C GLU A 136 9.86 -3.43 1.05
N GLY A 137 10.40 -4.18 0.09
CA GLY A 137 10.10 -4.04 -1.34
C GLY A 137 8.65 -4.41 -1.74
N GLU A 138 7.92 -5.11 -0.87
CA GLU A 138 6.48 -5.41 -1.05
C GLU A 138 5.60 -4.57 -0.11
N GLY A 139 6.22 -3.84 0.83
CA GLY A 139 5.56 -3.19 1.95
C GLY A 139 5.29 -4.20 3.07
N ARG A 140 4.79 -3.73 4.21
CA ARG A 140 4.39 -4.63 5.30
C ARG A 140 2.99 -5.18 5.12
N ILE A 141 2.23 -4.58 4.20
CA ILE A 141 0.87 -4.99 3.82
C ILE A 141 0.79 -4.89 2.29
N ALA A 142 0.31 -5.94 1.65
CA ALA A 142 0.10 -6.00 0.21
C ALA A 142 -1.26 -6.62 -0.09
N LEU A 143 -1.82 -6.37 -1.29
CA LEU A 143 -2.96 -7.11 -1.80
C LEU A 143 -2.50 -7.95 -2.99
N VAL A 144 -2.86 -9.22 -2.98
CA VAL A 144 -2.52 -10.17 -4.05
C VAL A 144 -3.79 -10.88 -4.55
N SER A 145 -3.90 -11.05 -5.86
CA SER A 145 -4.95 -11.86 -6.51
C SER A 145 -4.29 -13.09 -7.14
N LEU A 146 -4.39 -14.22 -6.44
CA LEU A 146 -3.61 -15.43 -6.75
C LEU A 146 -4.15 -16.25 -7.91
N SER A 147 -5.42 -16.05 -8.28
CA SER A 147 -6.05 -16.74 -9.43
C SER A 147 -6.00 -15.94 -10.73
N ASP A 148 -5.35 -14.78 -10.73
CA ASP A 148 -5.16 -14.02 -11.96
C ASP A 148 -4.16 -14.73 -12.88
N GLU A 149 -4.48 -14.83 -14.16
CA GLU A 149 -3.57 -15.38 -15.17
C GLU A 149 -2.26 -14.56 -15.28
N ARG A 150 -2.34 -13.26 -14.99
CA ARG A 150 -1.22 -12.33 -14.94
C ARG A 150 -1.16 -11.66 -13.57
N ALA A 151 -0.23 -12.10 -12.74
CA ALA A 151 -0.11 -11.68 -11.35
C ALA A 151 0.19 -10.16 -11.14
N GLY A 152 0.66 -9.43 -12.16
CA GLY A 152 1.09 -8.03 -12.01
C GLY A 152 -0.02 -7.01 -11.76
N PRO A 153 -1.07 -6.95 -12.61
CA PRO A 153 -2.02 -5.82 -12.60
C PRO A 153 -2.86 -5.67 -11.33
N ARG A 154 -3.02 -6.71 -10.54
CA ARG A 154 -3.79 -6.64 -9.28
C ARG A 154 -2.96 -7.04 -8.05
N HIS A 155 -1.64 -6.98 -8.17
CA HIS A 155 -0.73 -7.07 -7.05
C HIS A 155 -0.38 -5.66 -6.57
N VAL A 156 -1.01 -5.23 -5.48
CA VAL A 156 -0.83 -3.90 -4.88
C VAL A 156 0.16 -3.99 -3.73
N LYS A 157 1.40 -3.61 -3.98
CA LYS A 157 2.44 -3.46 -2.96
C LYS A 157 2.19 -2.20 -2.13
N TRP A 158 2.75 -2.12 -0.92
CA TRP A 158 2.60 -0.98 -0.03
C TRP A 158 1.14 -0.53 0.15
N LEU A 159 0.25 -1.50 0.32
CA LEU A 159 -1.18 -1.26 0.48
C LEU A 159 -1.46 -0.38 1.70
N THR A 160 -2.13 0.76 1.50
CA THR A 160 -2.49 1.71 2.56
C THR A 160 -3.98 1.76 2.83
N ARG A 161 -4.80 1.56 1.80
CA ARG A 161 -6.24 1.75 1.91
C ARG A 161 -7.01 0.82 0.99
N ILE A 162 -8.10 0.33 1.50
CA ILE A 162 -9.22 -0.27 0.76
C ILE A 162 -10.36 0.73 0.81
N ASP A 163 -10.76 1.24 -0.35
CA ASP A 163 -11.79 2.25 -0.49
C ASP A 163 -13.01 1.65 -1.20
N VAL A 164 -14.10 1.49 -0.46
CA VAL A 164 -15.35 0.95 -0.98
C VAL A 164 -16.14 2.07 -1.62
N ARG A 165 -16.46 1.95 -2.88
CA ARG A 165 -17.13 2.98 -3.68
C ARG A 165 -18.38 2.43 -4.35
N ARG A 166 -19.22 3.35 -4.78
CA ARG A 166 -20.44 3.05 -5.55
C ARG A 166 -20.46 3.86 -6.82
N VAL A 167 -20.84 3.20 -7.93
CA VAL A 167 -21.11 3.92 -9.19
C VAL A 167 -22.37 4.78 -8.96
N PRO A 168 -22.34 6.07 -9.30
CA PRO A 168 -23.55 6.92 -9.26
C PRO A 168 -24.68 6.37 -10.13
N ASP A 169 -25.91 6.76 -9.81
CA ASP A 169 -27.08 6.48 -10.64
C ASP A 169 -27.04 7.25 -11.95
#